data_a57d3a392b9d834ecf5fe047234c101c
#
_entry.id   a57d3a392b9d834ecf5fe047234c101c
#
_cell.length_a   1.000
_cell.length_b   1.000
_cell.length_c   1.000
_cell.angle_alpha   90.00
_cell.angle_beta   90.00
_cell.angle_gamma   90.00
#
_symmetry.space_group_name_H-M   'P 1'
#
loop_
_entity.id
_entity.type
_entity.pdbx_description
1 polymer ?
#
loop_
_entity_poly.entity_id
_entity_poly.type
_entity_poly.pdbx_seq_one_letter_code
_entity_poly.pdbx_strand_id
1 'polypeptide(L)'
;YGTLVDILTDEKDPVLWDKLGHLYQAYGAAYESETLKKAYAKRVDQARKELIELKGVAYPEIDLAHIFNQLYVDARPQSSNSNQPEDWGQLIAMVFRVLSRKQLLAYPHTKEVLAFLKEQGCRLYLLSNAQAAFTNAEIDLMELRPYFDAIYLSSDVGICKPQPEFLKQVLDNHGLKPSETVMVGNDLTTDIAVAETVGIDGILLNTFPYSRRELENSPIKPDRVITDIEALKTNFT
;
A
#
# COMPACT_ATOMS: atom_id res chain seq x y z
N TYR A 1 -5.36 -2.60 -0.29
CA TYR A 1 -5.64 -4.04 -0.47
C TYR A 1 -6.29 -4.62 0.78
N GLY A 2 -6.88 -5.82 0.66
CA GLY A 2 -7.57 -6.47 1.77
C GLY A 2 -8.96 -5.92 2.09
N THR A 3 -9.25 -4.66 1.78
CA THR A 3 -10.55 -4.01 1.99
C THR A 3 -11.40 -4.02 0.71
N LEU A 4 -10.87 -3.49 -0.37
CA LEU A 4 -11.58 -3.37 -1.66
C LEU A 4 -11.09 -4.38 -2.71
N VAL A 5 -9.86 -4.84 -2.54
CA VAL A 5 -9.13 -5.65 -3.53
C VAL A 5 -8.47 -6.82 -2.83
N ASP A 6 -8.77 -8.00 -3.32
CA ASP A 6 -8.08 -9.25 -2.98
C ASP A 6 -6.83 -9.37 -3.82
N ILE A 7 -5.70 -9.52 -3.16
CA ILE A 7 -4.41 -9.64 -3.81
C ILE A 7 -3.59 -10.79 -3.20
N LEU A 8 -2.95 -11.54 -4.08
CA LEU A 8 -1.97 -12.55 -3.70
C LEU A 8 -0.65 -12.26 -4.40
N THR A 9 0.42 -12.14 -3.62
CA THR A 9 1.78 -11.95 -4.13
C THR A 9 2.75 -12.99 -3.54
N ASP A 10 3.76 -13.34 -4.31
CA ASP A 10 4.89 -14.14 -3.86
C ASP A 10 6.20 -13.42 -4.22
N GLU A 11 6.67 -12.59 -3.31
CA GLU A 11 7.93 -11.85 -3.44
C GLU A 11 9.16 -12.72 -3.11
N LYS A 12 8.93 -13.97 -2.64
CA LYS A 12 9.99 -14.92 -2.34
C LYS A 12 10.31 -15.84 -3.51
N ASP A 13 9.47 -15.86 -4.54
CA ASP A 13 9.61 -16.70 -5.73
C ASP A 13 11.03 -16.54 -6.34
N PRO A 14 11.85 -17.61 -6.41
CA PRO A 14 13.20 -17.52 -6.97
C PRO A 14 13.20 -17.13 -8.44
N VAL A 15 12.15 -17.48 -9.19
CA VAL A 15 12.03 -17.13 -10.62
C VAL A 15 11.88 -15.63 -10.81
N LEU A 16 11.20 -14.93 -9.88
CA LEU A 16 11.12 -13.46 -9.88
C LEU A 16 12.52 -12.86 -9.80
N TRP A 17 13.31 -13.28 -8.81
CA TRP A 17 14.64 -12.73 -8.56
C TRP A 17 15.63 -13.07 -9.68
N ASP A 18 15.51 -14.24 -10.29
CA ASP A 18 16.30 -14.64 -11.46
C ASP A 18 16.02 -13.71 -12.66
N LYS A 19 14.76 -13.49 -12.99
CA LYS A 19 14.36 -12.57 -14.08
C LYS A 19 14.80 -11.13 -13.81
N LEU A 20 14.68 -10.65 -12.58
CA LEU A 20 15.19 -9.32 -12.22
C LEU A 20 16.71 -9.26 -12.35
N GLY A 21 17.45 -10.26 -11.90
CA GLY A 21 18.91 -10.35 -12.06
C GLY A 21 19.31 -10.22 -13.52
N HIS A 22 18.69 -11.00 -14.40
CA HIS A 22 18.93 -10.92 -15.85
C HIS A 22 18.61 -9.53 -16.42
N LEU A 23 17.55 -8.88 -15.93
CA LEU A 23 17.20 -7.53 -16.37
C LEU A 23 18.27 -6.51 -15.94
N TYR A 24 18.75 -6.56 -14.71
CA TYR A 24 19.86 -5.73 -14.24
C TYR A 24 21.15 -5.96 -15.06
N GLN A 25 21.50 -7.23 -15.34
CA GLN A 25 22.65 -7.60 -16.15
C GLN A 25 22.56 -7.05 -17.59
N ALA A 26 21.38 -7.12 -18.20
CA ALA A 26 21.14 -6.60 -19.54
C ALA A 26 21.44 -5.08 -19.66
N TYR A 27 21.34 -4.35 -18.56
CA TYR A 27 21.66 -2.92 -18.45
C TYR A 27 23.03 -2.66 -17.78
N GLY A 28 23.87 -3.69 -17.61
CA GLY A 28 25.25 -3.57 -17.17
C GLY A 28 25.45 -3.59 -15.64
N ALA A 29 24.42 -3.83 -14.83
CA ALA A 29 24.56 -4.00 -13.41
C ALA A 29 24.71 -5.51 -13.07
N ALA A 30 25.87 -5.90 -12.56
CA ALA A 30 26.24 -7.30 -12.38
C ALA A 30 25.64 -7.90 -11.10
N TYR A 31 24.38 -8.35 -11.18
CA TYR A 31 23.73 -9.09 -10.11
C TYR A 31 23.40 -10.52 -10.52
N GLU A 32 23.80 -11.47 -9.68
CA GLU A 32 23.19 -12.80 -9.63
C GLU A 32 21.93 -12.74 -8.76
N SER A 33 20.96 -13.61 -9.02
CA SER A 33 19.65 -13.66 -8.35
C SER A 33 19.73 -13.52 -6.81
N GLU A 34 20.52 -14.39 -6.17
CA GLU A 34 20.69 -14.39 -4.72
C GLU A 34 21.38 -13.13 -4.18
N THR A 35 22.33 -12.57 -4.93
CA THR A 35 23.02 -11.33 -4.53
C THR A 35 22.11 -10.12 -4.66
N LEU A 36 21.28 -10.06 -5.71
CA LEU A 36 20.26 -9.01 -5.88
C LEU A 36 19.25 -9.03 -4.74
N LYS A 37 18.71 -10.22 -4.41
CA LYS A 37 17.75 -10.39 -3.31
C LYS A 37 18.31 -9.94 -1.97
N LYS A 38 19.56 -10.30 -1.66
CA LYS A 38 20.26 -9.86 -0.44
C LYS A 38 20.52 -8.35 -0.43
N ALA A 39 20.95 -7.79 -1.57
CA ALA A 39 21.17 -6.36 -1.70
C ALA A 39 19.86 -5.57 -1.53
N TYR A 40 18.76 -6.05 -2.11
CA TYR A 40 17.43 -5.50 -1.93
C TYR A 40 17.02 -5.48 -0.44
N ALA A 41 17.08 -6.63 0.24
CA ALA A 41 16.73 -6.71 1.64
C ALA A 41 17.56 -5.75 2.52
N LYS A 42 18.87 -5.66 2.25
CA LYS A 42 19.77 -4.73 2.94
C LYS A 42 19.39 -3.26 2.70
N ARG A 43 19.08 -2.89 1.44
CA ARG A 43 18.67 -1.51 1.10
C ARG A 43 17.34 -1.13 1.72
N VAL A 44 16.38 -2.05 1.74
CA VAL A 44 15.07 -1.85 2.40
C VAL A 44 15.26 -1.59 3.89
N ASP A 45 16.05 -2.41 4.59
CA ASP A 45 16.32 -2.23 6.03
C ASP A 45 17.05 -0.90 6.31
N GLN A 46 18.04 -0.56 5.50
CA GLN A 46 18.76 0.70 5.61
C GLN A 46 17.84 1.91 5.39
N ALA A 47 17.05 1.92 4.32
CA ALA A 47 16.13 3.01 4.03
C ALA A 47 15.07 3.22 5.13
N ARG A 48 14.57 2.13 5.72
CA ARG A 48 13.68 2.23 6.89
C ARG A 48 14.34 2.92 8.08
N LYS A 49 15.57 2.55 8.42
CA LYS A 49 16.32 3.17 9.51
C LYS A 49 16.57 4.65 9.26
N GLU A 50 16.99 4.99 8.04
CA GLU A 50 17.22 6.38 7.63
C GLU A 50 15.92 7.22 7.73
N LEU A 51 14.78 6.66 7.34
CA LEU A 51 13.48 7.35 7.45
C LEU A 51 13.06 7.53 8.92
N ILE A 52 13.29 6.55 9.79
CA ILE A 52 13.02 6.69 11.23
C ILE A 52 13.85 7.83 11.81
N GLU A 53 15.15 7.87 11.50
CA GLU A 53 16.05 8.91 11.98
C GLU A 53 15.69 10.30 11.43
N LEU A 54 15.39 10.38 10.12
CA LEU A 54 15.10 11.63 9.43
C LEU A 54 13.74 12.22 9.83
N LYS A 55 12.69 11.39 9.88
CA LYS A 55 11.32 11.84 10.10
C LYS A 55 10.87 11.72 11.55
N GLY A 56 11.58 10.97 12.38
CA GLY A 56 11.17 10.70 13.77
C GLY A 56 9.86 9.94 13.89
N VAL A 57 9.51 9.10 12.88
CA VAL A 57 8.25 8.35 12.82
C VAL A 57 8.47 6.89 13.20
N ALA A 58 7.48 6.29 13.86
CA ALA A 58 7.55 4.89 14.25
C ALA A 58 7.23 3.93 13.07
N TYR A 59 6.46 4.39 12.10
CA TYR A 59 5.98 3.58 10.97
C TYR A 59 6.38 4.23 9.64
N PRO A 60 7.67 4.11 9.24
CA PRO A 60 8.15 4.63 7.97
C PRO A 60 7.70 3.75 6.81
N GLU A 61 7.41 4.38 5.68
CA GLU A 61 7.21 3.69 4.40
C GLU A 61 8.32 4.06 3.42
N ILE A 62 8.96 3.06 2.85
CA ILE A 62 10.00 3.24 1.84
C ILE A 62 9.38 3.41 0.45
N ASP A 63 10.13 4.01 -0.47
CA ASP A 63 9.80 4.01 -1.90
C ASP A 63 10.60 2.90 -2.61
N LEU A 64 9.90 1.87 -3.09
CA LEU A 64 10.53 0.75 -3.79
C LEU A 64 11.15 1.18 -5.13
N ALA A 65 10.60 2.17 -5.83
CA ALA A 65 11.20 2.67 -7.04
C ALA A 65 12.59 3.28 -6.76
N HIS A 66 12.69 4.04 -5.66
CA HIS A 66 13.98 4.55 -5.22
C HIS A 66 14.96 3.42 -4.86
N ILE A 67 14.51 2.39 -4.13
CA ILE A 67 15.34 1.23 -3.77
C ILE A 67 15.89 0.54 -5.02
N PHE A 68 15.03 0.23 -5.99
CA PHE A 68 15.46 -0.43 -7.23
C PHE A 68 16.41 0.42 -8.06
N ASN A 69 16.23 1.75 -8.05
CA ASN A 69 17.18 2.64 -8.69
C ASN A 69 18.56 2.64 -8.00
N GLN A 70 18.59 2.67 -6.67
CA GLN A 70 19.83 2.63 -5.89
C GLN A 70 20.59 1.32 -6.12
N LEU A 71 19.90 0.18 -6.19
CA LEU A 71 20.52 -1.11 -6.52
C LEU A 71 21.23 -1.08 -7.87
N TYR A 72 20.65 -0.41 -8.87
CA TYR A 72 21.32 -0.24 -10.15
C TYR A 72 22.58 0.62 -10.05
N VAL A 73 22.47 1.75 -9.37
CA VAL A 73 23.61 2.67 -9.17
C VAL A 73 24.77 1.99 -8.46
N ASP A 74 24.48 1.13 -7.46
CA ASP A 74 25.49 0.42 -6.69
C ASP A 74 26.29 -0.62 -7.50
N ALA A 75 25.65 -1.25 -8.50
CA ALA A 75 26.23 -2.38 -9.22
C ALA A 75 26.72 -2.04 -10.64
N ARG A 76 26.41 -0.85 -11.15
CA ARG A 76 26.89 -0.44 -12.48
C ARG A 76 28.38 -0.09 -12.46
N PRO A 77 29.14 -0.41 -13.51
CA PRO A 77 30.52 0.08 -13.67
C PRO A 77 30.54 1.61 -13.79
N GLN A 78 31.50 2.27 -13.14
CA GLN A 78 31.66 3.72 -13.18
C GLN A 78 31.93 4.28 -14.59
N SER A 79 32.43 3.44 -15.52
CA SER A 79 32.80 3.82 -16.90
C SER A 79 31.69 3.56 -17.93
N SER A 80 30.52 3.04 -17.53
CA SER A 80 29.49 2.72 -18.51
C SER A 80 28.66 3.95 -18.86
N ASN A 81 28.60 4.32 -20.16
CA ASN A 81 27.49 5.09 -20.69
C ASN A 81 26.22 4.24 -20.49
N SER A 82 25.45 4.51 -19.45
CA SER A 82 24.26 3.73 -19.18
C SER A 82 23.17 4.07 -20.19
N ASN A 83 22.73 3.09 -20.96
CA ASN A 83 21.46 3.15 -21.69
C ASN A 83 20.25 2.89 -20.77
N GLN A 84 20.41 3.18 -19.49
CA GLN A 84 19.36 3.00 -18.48
C GLN A 84 18.17 3.90 -18.85
N PRO A 85 16.92 3.40 -18.83
CA PRO A 85 15.74 4.22 -18.90
C PRO A 85 15.73 5.29 -17.81
N GLU A 86 15.22 6.47 -18.10
CA GLU A 86 15.16 7.60 -17.17
C GLU A 86 14.43 7.21 -15.86
N ASP A 87 13.36 6.45 -16.00
CA ASP A 87 12.53 5.96 -14.87
C ASP A 87 12.84 4.51 -14.49
N TRP A 88 14.13 4.13 -14.45
CA TRP A 88 14.56 2.76 -14.15
C TRP A 88 13.90 2.17 -12.90
N GLY A 89 13.93 2.89 -11.79
CA GLY A 89 13.38 2.42 -10.52
C GLY A 89 11.88 2.12 -10.63
N GLN A 90 11.14 3.00 -11.29
CA GLN A 90 9.72 2.82 -11.56
C GLN A 90 9.45 1.59 -12.43
N LEU A 91 10.23 1.43 -13.51
CA LEU A 91 10.13 0.26 -14.38
C LEU A 91 10.37 -1.04 -13.61
N ILE A 92 11.43 -1.10 -12.80
CA ILE A 92 11.75 -2.32 -12.04
C ILE A 92 10.70 -2.59 -10.96
N ALA A 93 10.18 -1.57 -10.28
CA ALA A 93 9.09 -1.74 -9.32
C ALA A 93 7.84 -2.35 -9.99
N MET A 94 7.47 -1.89 -11.19
CA MET A 94 6.39 -2.47 -11.97
C MET A 94 6.67 -3.92 -12.38
N VAL A 95 7.88 -4.21 -12.88
CA VAL A 95 8.28 -5.58 -13.24
C VAL A 95 8.25 -6.51 -12.01
N PHE A 96 8.81 -6.06 -10.88
CA PHE A 96 8.77 -6.77 -9.61
C PHE A 96 7.33 -7.11 -9.21
N ARG A 97 6.43 -6.11 -9.29
CA ARG A 97 5.02 -6.30 -8.97
C ARG A 97 4.33 -7.30 -9.90
N VAL A 98 4.53 -7.17 -11.20
CA VAL A 98 3.93 -8.08 -12.20
C VAL A 98 4.41 -9.51 -12.02
N LEU A 99 5.70 -9.72 -11.73
CA LEU A 99 6.27 -11.05 -11.53
C LEU A 99 5.87 -11.67 -10.18
N SER A 100 5.72 -10.88 -9.13
CA SER A 100 5.30 -11.37 -7.81
C SER A 100 3.81 -11.62 -7.70
N ARG A 101 2.99 -10.90 -8.45
CA ARG A 101 1.53 -10.94 -8.33
C ARG A 101 0.95 -12.21 -8.94
N LYS A 102 0.25 -12.99 -8.13
CA LYS A 102 -0.45 -14.21 -8.53
C LYS A 102 -1.95 -13.95 -8.73
N GLN A 103 -2.54 -12.99 -8.01
CA GLN A 103 -3.95 -12.61 -8.08
C GLN A 103 -4.13 -11.12 -7.84
N LEU A 104 -5.12 -10.53 -8.51
CA LEU A 104 -5.61 -9.18 -8.28
C LEU A 104 -7.08 -9.13 -8.70
N LEU A 105 -8.00 -9.05 -7.76
CA LEU A 105 -9.44 -9.05 -7.97
C LEU A 105 -10.12 -8.04 -7.04
N ALA A 106 -11.14 -7.32 -7.50
CA ALA A 106 -12.01 -6.59 -6.60
C ALA A 106 -12.85 -7.59 -5.78
N TYR A 107 -13.04 -7.31 -4.49
CA TYR A 107 -14.02 -8.06 -3.72
C TYR A 107 -15.43 -7.87 -4.29
N PRO A 108 -16.34 -8.85 -4.11
CA PRO A 108 -17.74 -8.69 -4.48
C PRO A 108 -18.33 -7.39 -3.95
N HIS A 109 -19.26 -6.80 -4.67
CA HIS A 109 -19.97 -5.56 -4.31
C HIS A 109 -19.13 -4.30 -4.18
N THR A 110 -17.80 -4.35 -4.33
CA THR A 110 -16.91 -3.18 -4.15
C THR A 110 -17.36 -1.97 -4.98
N LYS A 111 -17.51 -2.11 -6.30
CA LYS A 111 -17.89 -1.00 -7.18
C LYS A 111 -19.32 -0.51 -6.91
N GLU A 112 -20.24 -1.43 -6.64
CA GLU A 112 -21.63 -1.10 -6.33
C GLU A 112 -21.76 -0.28 -5.06
N VAL A 113 -21.02 -0.66 -4.00
CA VAL A 113 -21.03 0.06 -2.73
C VAL A 113 -20.38 1.43 -2.87
N LEU A 114 -19.23 1.52 -3.56
CA LEU A 114 -18.58 2.81 -3.80
C LEU A 114 -19.47 3.77 -4.60
N ALA A 115 -20.16 3.27 -5.65
CA ALA A 115 -21.13 4.05 -6.42
C ALA A 115 -22.28 4.52 -5.52
N PHE A 116 -22.89 3.61 -4.76
CA PHE A 116 -23.96 3.94 -3.84
C PHE A 116 -23.56 5.03 -2.83
N LEU A 117 -22.41 4.91 -2.20
CA LEU A 117 -21.92 5.90 -1.24
C LEU A 117 -21.73 7.29 -1.90
N LYS A 118 -21.23 7.34 -3.13
CA LYS A 118 -21.15 8.60 -3.91
C LYS A 118 -22.54 9.20 -4.17
N GLU A 119 -23.53 8.37 -4.53
CA GLU A 119 -24.92 8.79 -4.74
C GLU A 119 -25.56 9.34 -3.47
N GLN A 120 -25.18 8.80 -2.28
CA GLN A 120 -25.58 9.34 -0.97
C GLN A 120 -24.85 10.64 -0.58
N GLY A 121 -23.98 11.18 -1.44
CA GLY A 121 -23.22 12.40 -1.20
C GLY A 121 -21.98 12.23 -0.34
N CYS A 122 -21.53 10.99 -0.09
CA CYS A 122 -20.28 10.73 0.61
C CYS A 122 -19.07 11.13 -0.23
N ARG A 123 -18.08 11.76 0.42
CA ARG A 123 -16.74 11.94 -0.14
C ARG A 123 -15.92 10.70 0.20
N LEU A 124 -15.27 10.13 -0.82
CA LEU A 124 -14.52 8.89 -0.67
C LEU A 124 -13.02 9.14 -0.86
N TYR A 125 -12.23 8.72 0.11
CA TYR A 125 -10.78 8.85 0.10
C TYR A 125 -10.12 7.48 0.24
N LEU A 126 -9.17 7.18 -0.62
CA LEU A 126 -8.36 5.97 -0.48
C LEU A 126 -7.10 6.30 0.34
N LEU A 127 -6.94 5.67 1.50
CA LEU A 127 -5.75 5.76 2.36
C LEU A 127 -5.13 4.37 2.50
N SER A 128 -4.03 4.10 1.81
CA SER A 128 -3.47 2.77 1.70
C SER A 128 -1.98 2.69 2.05
N ASN A 129 -1.62 1.69 2.87
CA ASN A 129 -0.22 1.27 3.02
C ASN A 129 0.17 0.52 1.75
N ALA A 130 0.72 1.24 0.77
CA ALA A 130 0.98 0.71 -0.55
C ALA A 130 2.03 1.53 -1.32
N GLN A 131 2.64 0.89 -2.29
CA GLN A 131 3.65 1.50 -3.16
C GLN A 131 2.99 2.16 -4.38
N ALA A 132 3.11 3.46 -4.50
CA ALA A 132 2.56 4.23 -5.62
C ALA A 132 3.05 3.73 -6.98
N ALA A 133 4.29 3.26 -7.02
CA ALA A 133 4.96 2.76 -8.23
C ALA A 133 4.12 1.77 -9.04
N PHE A 134 3.27 0.97 -8.39
CA PHE A 134 2.42 0.00 -9.08
C PHE A 134 0.94 0.06 -8.66
N THR A 135 0.64 0.58 -7.46
CA THR A 135 -0.74 0.64 -6.96
C THR A 135 -1.62 1.56 -7.79
N ASN A 136 -1.08 2.67 -8.29
CA ASN A 136 -1.81 3.56 -9.18
C ASN A 136 -2.32 2.84 -10.44
N ALA A 137 -1.45 2.07 -11.10
CA ALA A 137 -1.83 1.29 -12.27
C ALA A 137 -2.85 0.17 -11.93
N GLU A 138 -2.75 -0.44 -10.75
CA GLU A 138 -3.70 -1.46 -10.30
C GLU A 138 -5.09 -0.87 -9.98
N ILE A 139 -5.15 0.33 -9.39
CA ILE A 139 -6.40 1.07 -9.17
C ILE A 139 -7.09 1.38 -10.50
N ASP A 140 -6.32 1.79 -11.53
CA ASP A 140 -6.82 2.07 -12.86
C ASP A 140 -7.27 0.81 -13.59
N LEU A 141 -6.48 -0.26 -13.52
CA LEU A 141 -6.81 -1.57 -14.10
C LEU A 141 -8.13 -2.12 -13.55
N MET A 142 -8.43 -1.84 -12.29
CA MET A 142 -9.64 -2.27 -11.62
C MET A 142 -10.78 -1.25 -11.75
N GLU A 143 -10.55 -0.13 -12.46
CA GLU A 143 -11.52 0.95 -12.67
C GLU A 143 -12.08 1.52 -11.35
N LEU A 144 -11.23 1.60 -10.31
CA LEU A 144 -11.63 2.08 -8.99
C LEU A 144 -11.39 3.59 -8.82
N ARG A 145 -10.46 4.18 -9.57
CA ARG A 145 -10.10 5.60 -9.44
C ARG A 145 -11.29 6.57 -9.50
N PRO A 146 -12.30 6.41 -10.40
CA PRO A 146 -13.40 7.37 -10.52
C PRO A 146 -14.27 7.50 -9.27
N TYR A 147 -14.22 6.55 -8.35
CA TYR A 147 -15.00 6.61 -7.12
C TYR A 147 -14.37 7.49 -6.03
N PHE A 148 -13.05 7.77 -6.11
CA PHE A 148 -12.34 8.48 -5.06
C PHE A 148 -12.16 9.96 -5.38
N ASP A 149 -12.41 10.80 -4.38
CA ASP A 149 -12.15 12.25 -4.45
C ASP A 149 -10.65 12.54 -4.30
N ALA A 150 -9.91 11.67 -3.58
CA ALA A 150 -8.45 11.66 -3.58
C ALA A 150 -7.89 10.29 -3.15
N ILE A 151 -6.63 10.02 -3.52
CA ILE A 151 -5.91 8.78 -3.25
C ILE A 151 -4.60 9.13 -2.54
N TYR A 152 -4.36 8.48 -1.39
CA TYR A 152 -3.18 8.64 -0.57
C TYR A 152 -2.48 7.29 -0.41
N LEU A 153 -1.26 7.21 -0.91
CA LEU A 153 -0.42 6.02 -0.83
C LEU A 153 0.78 6.28 0.09
N SER A 154 1.07 5.37 0.99
CA SER A 154 2.09 5.56 2.02
C SER A 154 3.49 5.85 1.47
N SER A 155 3.85 5.26 0.32
CA SER A 155 5.16 5.50 -0.30
C SER A 155 5.34 6.93 -0.80
N ASP A 156 4.25 7.66 -1.14
CA ASP A 156 4.34 9.05 -1.60
C ASP A 156 4.73 10.01 -0.47
N VAL A 157 4.40 9.66 0.77
CA VAL A 157 4.65 10.51 1.93
C VAL A 157 5.71 9.94 2.90
N GLY A 158 6.10 8.67 2.70
CA GLY A 158 7.15 8.00 3.48
C GLY A 158 6.72 7.66 4.91
N ILE A 159 5.41 7.56 5.17
CA ILE A 159 4.82 7.08 6.43
C ILE A 159 3.60 6.21 6.12
N CYS A 160 3.32 5.23 6.98
CA CYS A 160 2.19 4.33 6.80
C CYS A 160 1.32 4.24 8.07
N LYS A 161 0.08 3.79 7.93
CA LYS A 161 -0.78 3.45 9.07
C LYS A 161 -0.08 2.40 9.95
N PRO A 162 -0.12 2.47 11.27
CA PRO A 162 -1.00 3.32 12.09
C PRO A 162 -0.44 4.71 12.46
N GLN A 163 0.57 5.25 11.74
CA GLN A 163 1.10 6.59 11.99
C GLN A 163 -0.03 7.62 11.83
N PRO A 164 -0.43 8.36 12.89
CA PRO A 164 -1.62 9.22 12.84
C PRO A 164 -1.50 10.37 11.84
N GLU A 165 -0.29 10.85 11.56
CA GLU A 165 -0.04 11.92 10.61
C GLU A 165 -0.52 11.55 9.19
N PHE A 166 -0.53 10.26 8.83
CA PHE A 166 -0.97 9.83 7.52
C PHE A 166 -2.49 10.02 7.34
N LEU A 167 -3.30 9.71 8.35
CA LEU A 167 -4.74 9.97 8.30
C LEU A 167 -5.06 11.44 8.52
N LYS A 168 -4.36 12.13 9.44
CA LYS A 168 -4.53 13.58 9.67
C LYS A 168 -4.31 14.39 8.41
N GLN A 169 -3.33 14.02 7.57
CA GLN A 169 -3.11 14.67 6.28
C GLN A 169 -4.36 14.65 5.39
N VAL A 170 -5.13 13.56 5.39
CA VAL A 170 -6.41 13.49 4.64
C VAL A 170 -7.43 14.44 5.24
N LEU A 171 -7.60 14.41 6.57
CA LEU A 171 -8.56 15.28 7.26
C LEU A 171 -8.25 16.76 7.00
N ASP A 172 -7.00 17.17 7.16
CA ASP A 172 -6.56 18.55 7.03
C ASP A 172 -6.68 19.05 5.58
N ASN A 173 -6.21 18.27 4.61
CA ASN A 173 -6.24 18.65 3.20
C ASN A 173 -7.65 18.85 2.65
N HIS A 174 -8.64 18.18 3.24
CA HIS A 174 -10.02 18.22 2.76
C HIS A 174 -11.00 18.87 3.73
N GLY A 175 -10.50 19.44 4.84
CA GLY A 175 -11.31 20.09 5.86
C GLY A 175 -12.36 19.15 6.47
N LEU A 176 -11.98 17.88 6.73
CA LEU A 176 -12.87 16.86 7.26
C LEU A 176 -12.93 16.95 8.79
N LYS A 177 -14.13 16.83 9.33
CA LYS A 177 -14.30 16.74 10.79
C LYS A 177 -14.23 15.27 11.22
N PRO A 178 -13.50 14.96 12.29
CA PRO A 178 -13.46 13.59 12.82
C PRO A 178 -14.85 12.99 13.08
N SER A 179 -15.79 13.77 13.63
CA SER A 179 -17.16 13.33 13.92
C SER A 179 -18.04 13.04 12.67
N GLU A 180 -17.56 13.39 11.48
CA GLU A 180 -18.26 13.19 10.19
C GLU A 180 -17.46 12.24 9.29
N THR A 181 -16.41 11.61 9.81
CA THR A 181 -15.50 10.75 9.06
C THR A 181 -15.43 9.36 9.65
N VAL A 182 -15.41 8.34 8.80
CA VAL A 182 -15.25 6.95 9.21
C VAL A 182 -14.13 6.29 8.43
N MET A 183 -13.32 5.49 9.10
CA MET A 183 -12.32 4.62 8.48
C MET A 183 -12.93 3.24 8.26
N VAL A 184 -12.88 2.75 7.02
CA VAL A 184 -13.24 1.37 6.70
C VAL A 184 -11.98 0.64 6.27
N GLY A 185 -11.60 -0.40 7.00
CA GLY A 185 -10.37 -1.16 6.71
C GLY A 185 -10.46 -2.60 7.17
N ASN A 186 -9.46 -3.40 6.84
CA ASN A 186 -9.46 -4.84 7.16
C ASN A 186 -8.45 -5.24 8.25
N ASP A 187 -7.64 -4.31 8.72
CA ASP A 187 -6.57 -4.60 9.68
C ASP A 187 -6.75 -3.81 10.99
N LEU A 188 -6.80 -4.55 12.11
CA LEU A 188 -6.95 -3.95 13.45
C LEU A 188 -5.75 -3.08 13.81
N THR A 189 -4.55 -3.52 13.45
CA THR A 189 -3.29 -2.90 13.90
C THR A 189 -2.88 -1.68 13.10
N THR A 190 -3.47 -1.50 11.93
CA THR A 190 -3.19 -0.38 11.03
C THR A 190 -4.43 0.50 10.84
N ASP A 191 -5.50 -0.03 10.25
CA ASP A 191 -6.69 0.74 9.89
C ASP A 191 -7.49 1.20 11.13
N ILE A 192 -7.81 0.27 12.01
CA ILE A 192 -8.61 0.57 13.20
C ILE A 192 -7.76 1.31 14.23
N ALA A 193 -6.49 0.94 14.37
CA ALA A 193 -5.58 1.63 15.29
C ALA A 193 -5.39 3.12 14.93
N VAL A 194 -5.26 3.46 13.64
CA VAL A 194 -5.14 4.87 13.25
C VAL A 194 -6.46 5.62 13.42
N ALA A 195 -7.61 4.99 13.17
CA ALA A 195 -8.92 5.56 13.40
C ALA A 195 -9.11 5.92 14.89
N GLU A 196 -8.87 4.96 15.80
CA GLU A 196 -8.93 5.16 17.26
C GLU A 196 -7.98 6.30 17.70
N THR A 197 -6.73 6.29 17.21
CA THR A 197 -5.73 7.30 17.60
C THR A 197 -6.12 8.72 17.16
N VAL A 198 -6.79 8.87 16.03
CA VAL A 198 -7.19 10.16 15.45
C VAL A 198 -8.59 10.58 15.96
N GLY A 199 -9.35 9.66 16.56
CA GLY A 199 -10.68 9.91 17.11
C GLY A 199 -11.79 9.94 16.05
N ILE A 200 -11.69 9.08 15.04
CA ILE A 200 -12.75 8.80 14.08
C ILE A 200 -13.27 7.38 14.27
N ASP A 201 -14.50 7.12 13.85
CA ASP A 201 -15.08 5.78 13.90
C ASP A 201 -14.33 4.82 12.97
N GLY A 202 -14.08 3.58 13.43
CA GLY A 202 -13.43 2.52 12.70
C GLY A 202 -14.35 1.34 12.41
N ILE A 203 -14.62 1.06 11.13
CA ILE A 203 -15.36 -0.13 10.71
C ILE A 203 -14.38 -1.18 10.21
N LEU A 204 -14.29 -2.32 10.90
CA LEU A 204 -13.51 -3.46 10.45
C LEU A 204 -14.31 -4.26 9.41
N LEU A 205 -13.83 -4.27 8.17
CA LEU A 205 -14.28 -5.22 7.14
C LEU A 205 -13.43 -6.48 7.27
N ASN A 206 -13.98 -7.50 7.92
CA ASN A 206 -13.26 -8.71 8.33
C ASN A 206 -13.05 -9.68 7.15
N THR A 207 -12.36 -9.24 6.10
CA THR A 207 -11.93 -10.05 4.96
C THR A 207 -10.77 -10.96 5.32
N PHE A 208 -9.92 -10.52 6.25
CA PHE A 208 -8.91 -11.35 6.92
C PHE A 208 -9.56 -11.91 8.18
N PRO A 209 -9.88 -13.21 8.24
CA PRO A 209 -10.84 -13.70 9.22
C PRO A 209 -10.27 -13.67 10.65
N TYR A 210 -10.29 -12.50 11.29
CA TYR A 210 -10.13 -12.44 12.73
C TYR A 210 -11.24 -13.28 13.38
N SER A 211 -10.86 -14.23 14.21
CA SER A 211 -11.79 -15.01 15.00
C SER A 211 -12.48 -14.10 16.04
N ARG A 212 -13.68 -14.51 16.50
CA ARG A 212 -14.36 -13.82 17.58
C ARG A 212 -13.48 -13.61 18.81
N ARG A 213 -12.68 -14.63 19.18
CA ARG A 213 -11.75 -14.58 20.32
C ARG A 213 -10.64 -13.53 20.12
N GLU A 214 -10.10 -13.40 18.91
CA GLU A 214 -9.10 -12.37 18.59
C GLU A 214 -9.69 -10.97 18.70
N LEU A 215 -10.89 -10.76 18.17
CA LEU A 215 -11.60 -9.47 18.28
C LEU A 215 -11.91 -9.11 19.75
N GLU A 216 -12.38 -10.09 20.54
CA GLU A 216 -12.68 -9.88 21.97
C GLU A 216 -11.42 -9.58 22.80
N ASN A 217 -10.28 -10.16 22.47
CA ASN A 217 -9.00 -9.99 23.19
C ASN A 217 -8.13 -8.87 22.64
N SER A 218 -8.42 -8.32 21.47
CA SER A 218 -7.65 -7.21 20.91
C SER A 218 -7.72 -5.98 21.83
N PRO A 219 -6.62 -5.28 22.09
CA PRO A 219 -6.66 -3.98 22.76
C PRO A 219 -7.30 -2.90 21.88
N ILE A 220 -7.26 -3.06 20.56
CA ILE A 220 -7.84 -2.15 19.56
C ILE A 220 -9.24 -2.65 19.23
N LYS A 221 -10.23 -1.76 19.36
CA LYS A 221 -11.65 -2.12 19.17
C LYS A 221 -12.24 -1.35 17.99
N PRO A 222 -12.73 -2.05 16.95
CA PRO A 222 -13.54 -1.39 15.93
C PRO A 222 -14.90 -0.99 16.51
N ASP A 223 -15.46 0.12 16.06
CA ASP A 223 -16.81 0.55 16.41
C ASP A 223 -17.86 -0.40 15.81
N ARG A 224 -17.53 -0.98 14.67
CA ARG A 224 -18.35 -1.97 13.98
C ARG A 224 -17.50 -3.01 13.26
N VAL A 225 -17.99 -4.25 13.22
CA VAL A 225 -17.40 -5.33 12.40
C VAL A 225 -18.41 -5.74 11.34
N ILE A 226 -17.98 -5.80 10.11
CA ILE A 226 -18.75 -6.30 8.96
C ILE A 226 -17.93 -7.36 8.22
N THR A 227 -18.61 -8.30 7.56
CA THR A 227 -17.98 -9.38 6.79
C THR A 227 -18.13 -9.20 5.28
N ASP A 228 -19.00 -8.29 4.86
CA ASP A 228 -19.22 -7.89 3.48
C ASP A 228 -19.35 -6.37 3.43
N ILE A 229 -18.70 -5.75 2.44
CA ILE A 229 -18.75 -4.31 2.23
C ILE A 229 -20.18 -3.79 1.96
N GLU A 230 -21.07 -4.65 1.45
CA GLU A 230 -22.47 -4.32 1.20
C GLU A 230 -23.20 -3.87 2.48
N ALA A 231 -22.77 -4.34 3.66
CA ALA A 231 -23.32 -3.90 4.94
C ALA A 231 -23.14 -2.40 5.21
N LEU A 232 -22.29 -1.69 4.47
CA LEU A 232 -22.16 -0.24 4.56
C LEU A 232 -23.42 0.49 4.07
N LYS A 233 -24.17 -0.10 3.15
CA LYS A 233 -25.43 0.49 2.64
C LYS A 233 -26.49 0.67 3.74
N THR A 234 -26.47 -0.17 4.77
CA THR A 234 -27.46 -0.11 5.88
C THR A 234 -27.33 1.12 6.77
N ASN A 235 -26.24 1.88 6.66
CA ASN A 235 -26.05 3.12 7.41
C ASN A 235 -26.88 4.30 6.84
N PHE A 236 -27.48 4.13 5.65
CA PHE A 236 -28.20 5.17 4.91
C PHE A 236 -29.68 4.82 4.70
N THR A 237 -30.14 3.71 5.25
CA THR A 237 -31.56 3.30 5.29
C THR A 237 -32.12 3.46 6.69
#